data_0b834bdf2544677745c5a574c7732288
#
_entry.id   0b834bdf2544677745c5a574c7732288
#
_cell.length_a   1.000
_cell.length_b   1.000
_cell.length_c   1.000
_cell.angle_alpha   90.00
_cell.angle_beta   90.00
_cell.angle_gamma   90.00
#
_symmetry.space_group_name_H-M   'P 1'
#
loop_
_entity.id
_entity.type
_entity.pdbx_description
1 polymer ?
#
loop_
_entity_poly.entity_id
_entity_poly.type
_entity_poly.pdbx_seq_one_letter_code
_entity_poly.pdbx_strand_id
1 'polypeptide(L)'
;GLISPILANIYLDRFDKYVKEYAQSFDKGRERQSSTEYKRLENKRSKLVIKAKSVEDESVRINLIDEIRKVEREIIKTPYGSNMDETFKRLKYVRYADDFLIGVIGSKAECIEIKANIARFMSEKLHLELSDEKTLITHAQNSAKFLGYEVSIRKSQALRHNRNGILRRPFNGRIVLRVANEIVKKKLLDYDAISVGQANGKEVWKPKTRSYMIGMKPED
;
A
#
# COMPACT_ATOMS: atom_id res chain seq x y z
N GLY A 1 6.37 -17.41 31.09
CA GLY A 1 5.86 -16.59 32.18
C GLY A 1 5.55 -15.16 31.74
N LEU A 2 4.83 -14.40 32.56
CA LEU A 2 4.39 -13.01 32.25
C LEU A 2 5.54 -11.99 32.14
N ILE A 3 6.72 -12.31 32.67
CA ILE A 3 7.88 -11.40 32.67
C ILE A 3 8.62 -11.39 31.34
N SER A 4 8.66 -12.50 30.62
CA SER A 4 9.41 -12.62 29.36
C SER A 4 9.03 -11.58 28.28
N PRO A 5 7.76 -11.30 28.01
CA PRO A 5 7.39 -10.26 27.02
C PRO A 5 7.80 -8.85 27.46
N ILE A 6 7.80 -8.58 28.76
CA ILE A 6 8.20 -7.26 29.29
C ILE A 6 9.71 -7.07 29.10
N LEU A 7 10.52 -8.06 29.48
CA LEU A 7 11.96 -8.00 29.30
C LEU A 7 12.34 -7.91 27.81
N ALA A 8 11.69 -8.67 26.95
CA ALA A 8 11.90 -8.59 25.51
C ALA A 8 11.60 -7.18 24.96
N ASN A 9 10.52 -6.54 25.42
CA ASN A 9 10.18 -5.19 25.00
C ASN A 9 11.19 -4.15 25.50
N ILE A 10 11.67 -4.26 26.74
CA ILE A 10 12.73 -3.39 27.28
C ILE A 10 14.01 -3.57 26.46
N TYR A 11 14.38 -4.79 26.15
CA TYR A 11 15.58 -5.09 25.37
C TYR A 11 15.50 -4.54 23.94
N LEU A 12 14.38 -4.73 23.27
CA LEU A 12 14.13 -4.27 21.90
C LEU A 12 13.81 -2.77 21.80
N ASP A 13 13.64 -2.04 22.91
CA ASP A 13 13.54 -0.56 22.88
C ASP A 13 14.78 0.08 22.23
N ARG A 14 15.96 -0.53 22.39
CA ARG A 14 17.19 -0.09 21.73
C ARG A 14 17.07 -0.19 20.19
N PHE A 15 16.42 -1.25 19.70
CA PHE A 15 16.12 -1.42 18.28
C PHE A 15 15.10 -0.40 17.81
N ASP A 16 14.05 -0.14 18.58
CA ASP A 16 13.04 0.88 18.26
C ASP A 16 13.66 2.28 18.12
N LYS A 17 14.59 2.63 19.02
CA LYS A 17 15.33 3.90 18.96
C LYS A 17 16.21 3.98 17.71
N TYR A 18 16.97 2.93 17.45
CA TYR A 18 17.81 2.86 16.25
C TYR A 18 17.01 3.05 14.95
N VAL A 19 15.89 2.33 14.79
CA VAL A 19 15.06 2.44 13.59
C VAL A 19 14.41 3.82 13.48
N LYS A 20 14.03 4.46 14.60
CA LYS A 20 13.51 5.83 14.59
C LYS A 20 14.55 6.85 14.15
N GLU A 21 15.76 6.76 14.65
CA GLU A 21 16.89 7.62 14.23
C GLU A 21 17.25 7.38 12.76
N TYR A 22 17.28 6.13 12.34
CA TYR A 22 17.50 5.78 10.94
C TYR A 22 16.42 6.35 10.02
N ALA A 23 15.15 6.26 10.44
CA ALA A 23 14.04 6.85 9.69
C ALA A 23 14.16 8.37 9.54
N GLN A 24 14.60 9.08 10.60
CA GLN A 24 14.81 10.53 10.54
C GLN A 24 15.91 10.90 9.55
N SER A 25 16.99 10.13 9.46
CA SER A 25 18.07 10.37 8.50
C SER A 25 17.69 9.97 7.07
N PHE A 26 16.82 8.97 6.91
CA PHE A 26 16.37 8.48 5.61
C PHE A 26 15.26 9.34 4.99
N ASP A 27 14.37 9.91 5.80
CA ASP A 27 13.21 10.67 5.36
C ASP A 27 13.66 11.97 4.64
N LYS A 28 13.16 12.19 3.41
CA LYS A 28 13.46 13.36 2.58
C LYS A 28 12.20 14.02 2.05
N GLY A 29 12.28 15.33 1.87
CA GLY A 29 11.22 16.17 1.29
C GLY A 29 9.95 16.23 2.14
N ARG A 30 9.10 17.21 1.88
CA ARG A 30 7.81 17.39 2.57
C ARG A 30 6.71 16.59 1.87
N GLU A 31 6.68 16.62 0.54
CA GLU A 31 5.69 15.98 -0.31
C GLU A 31 6.29 15.56 -1.65
N ARG A 32 5.65 14.61 -2.32
CA ARG A 32 6.09 14.16 -3.65
C ARG A 32 5.91 15.27 -4.67
N GLN A 33 6.90 15.41 -5.54
CA GLN A 33 6.78 16.31 -6.68
C GLN A 33 5.81 15.74 -7.72
N SER A 34 5.08 16.64 -8.39
CA SER A 34 4.26 16.25 -9.52
C SER A 34 5.13 15.80 -10.68
N SER A 35 4.67 14.77 -11.42
CA SER A 35 5.40 14.28 -12.60
C SER A 35 5.50 15.37 -13.67
N THR A 36 6.58 15.33 -14.45
CA THR A 36 6.83 16.29 -15.54
C THR A 36 5.66 16.31 -16.52
N GLU A 37 5.08 15.15 -16.83
CA GLU A 37 3.94 15.03 -17.74
C GLU A 37 2.68 15.66 -17.14
N TYR A 38 2.41 15.44 -15.86
CA TYR A 38 1.29 16.08 -15.18
C TYR A 38 1.41 17.60 -15.18
N LYS A 39 2.59 18.15 -14.84
CA LYS A 39 2.87 19.59 -14.90
C LYS A 39 2.68 20.17 -16.30
N ARG A 40 3.15 19.44 -17.33
CA ARG A 40 2.97 19.86 -18.74
C ARG A 40 1.50 19.98 -19.12
N LEU A 41 0.68 18.99 -18.75
CA LEU A 41 -0.75 18.99 -19.04
C LEU A 41 -1.47 20.10 -18.26
N GLU A 42 -1.11 20.30 -16.99
CA GLU A 42 -1.68 21.34 -16.14
C GLU A 42 -1.35 22.75 -16.68
N ASN A 43 -0.11 22.98 -17.13
CA ASN A 43 0.31 24.20 -17.77
C ASN A 43 -0.42 24.42 -19.10
N LYS A 44 -0.61 23.35 -19.92
CA LYS A 44 -1.38 23.43 -21.17
C LYS A 44 -2.83 23.84 -20.89
N ARG A 45 -3.47 23.18 -19.90
CA ARG A 45 -4.83 23.52 -19.45
C ARG A 45 -4.93 24.98 -19.02
N SER A 46 -4.01 25.46 -18.19
CA SER A 46 -4.00 26.84 -17.70
C SER A 46 -3.90 27.86 -18.82
N LYS A 47 -3.02 27.61 -19.80
CA LYS A 47 -2.90 28.49 -20.99
C LYS A 47 -4.18 28.51 -21.83
N LEU A 48 -4.82 27.37 -22.04
CA LEU A 48 -6.08 27.28 -22.78
C LEU A 48 -7.21 28.02 -22.05
N VAL A 49 -7.29 27.89 -20.73
CA VAL A 49 -8.30 28.61 -19.92
C VAL A 49 -8.11 30.11 -19.99
N ILE A 50 -6.86 30.59 -19.92
CA ILE A 50 -6.58 32.05 -20.06
C ILE A 50 -7.00 32.51 -21.45
N LYS A 51 -6.63 31.75 -22.51
CA LYS A 51 -6.99 32.09 -23.90
C LYS A 51 -8.52 32.11 -24.10
N ALA A 52 -9.24 31.13 -23.55
CA ALA A 52 -10.70 31.07 -23.65
C ALA A 52 -11.42 32.22 -22.97
N LYS A 53 -10.80 32.82 -21.92
CA LYS A 53 -11.32 34.02 -21.24
C LYS A 53 -11.08 35.32 -22.02
N SER A 54 -10.06 35.38 -22.86
CA SER A 54 -9.67 36.58 -23.61
C SER A 54 -10.26 36.65 -25.02
N VAL A 55 -10.90 35.58 -25.49
CA VAL A 55 -11.50 35.54 -26.85
C VAL A 55 -12.96 35.97 -26.78
N GLU A 56 -13.33 36.94 -27.65
CA GLU A 56 -14.69 37.47 -27.78
C GLU A 56 -15.55 36.61 -28.75
N ASP A 57 -14.92 35.95 -29.72
CA ASP A 57 -15.60 35.09 -30.68
C ASP A 57 -16.09 33.81 -30.02
N GLU A 58 -17.41 33.63 -29.97
CA GLU A 58 -18.07 32.50 -29.32
C GLU A 58 -17.73 31.17 -29.98
N SER A 59 -17.53 31.12 -31.32
CA SER A 59 -17.18 29.89 -32.02
C SER A 59 -15.77 29.41 -31.66
N VAL A 60 -14.83 30.32 -31.56
CA VAL A 60 -13.44 30.04 -31.11
C VAL A 60 -13.43 29.63 -29.65
N ARG A 61 -14.26 30.25 -28.83
CA ARG A 61 -14.39 29.93 -27.39
C ARG A 61 -14.91 28.50 -27.18
N ILE A 62 -15.91 28.08 -27.94
CA ILE A 62 -16.44 26.71 -27.87
C ILE A 62 -15.36 25.70 -28.20
N ASN A 63 -14.59 25.91 -29.28
CA ASN A 63 -13.48 25.04 -29.67
C ASN A 63 -12.41 24.94 -28.57
N LEU A 64 -12.07 26.06 -27.93
CA LEU A 64 -11.13 26.06 -26.78
C LEU A 64 -11.67 25.30 -25.57
N ILE A 65 -12.95 25.40 -25.29
CA ILE A 65 -13.60 24.63 -24.20
C ILE A 65 -13.50 23.13 -24.48
N ASP A 66 -13.71 22.70 -25.71
CA ASP A 66 -13.58 21.28 -26.04
C ASP A 66 -12.14 20.79 -25.99
N GLU A 67 -11.17 21.64 -26.34
CA GLU A 67 -9.75 21.31 -26.13
C GLU A 67 -9.39 21.22 -24.63
N ILE A 68 -9.90 22.14 -23.79
CA ILE A 68 -9.74 22.07 -22.32
C ILE A 68 -10.28 20.75 -21.79
N ARG A 69 -11.49 20.33 -22.21
CA ARG A 69 -12.09 19.06 -21.78
C ARG A 69 -11.24 17.84 -22.19
N LYS A 70 -10.61 17.87 -23.39
CA LYS A 70 -9.69 16.81 -23.82
C LYS A 70 -8.47 16.75 -22.89
N VAL A 71 -7.82 17.88 -22.60
CA VAL A 71 -6.67 17.94 -21.69
C VAL A 71 -7.04 17.51 -20.27
N GLU A 72 -8.20 17.87 -19.77
CA GLU A 72 -8.70 17.44 -18.45
C GLU A 72 -8.87 15.91 -18.38
N ARG A 73 -9.35 15.26 -19.43
CA ARG A 73 -9.43 13.79 -19.50
C ARG A 73 -8.03 13.15 -19.46
N GLU A 74 -7.04 13.76 -20.10
CA GLU A 74 -5.64 13.30 -20.04
C GLU A 74 -5.05 13.50 -18.63
N ILE A 75 -5.28 14.64 -17.99
CA ILE A 75 -4.84 14.91 -16.61
C ILE A 75 -5.40 13.85 -15.65
N ILE A 76 -6.67 13.49 -15.77
CA ILE A 76 -7.29 12.46 -14.93
C ILE A 76 -6.62 11.11 -15.13
N LYS A 77 -6.15 10.78 -16.35
CA LYS A 77 -5.45 9.52 -16.65
C LYS A 77 -3.99 9.54 -16.19
N THR A 78 -3.37 10.70 -16.11
CA THR A 78 -1.94 10.86 -15.77
C THR A 78 -1.72 10.80 -14.26
N PRO A 79 -0.76 10.00 -13.74
CA PRO A 79 -0.40 10.01 -12.33
C PRO A 79 0.17 11.36 -11.91
N TYR A 80 -0.31 11.89 -10.77
CA TYR A 80 0.18 13.15 -10.21
C TYR A 80 1.66 13.08 -9.86
N GLY A 81 2.08 12.07 -9.09
CA GLY A 81 3.45 11.95 -8.59
C GLY A 81 4.29 10.95 -9.37
N SER A 82 5.59 11.19 -9.45
CA SER A 82 6.54 10.20 -9.92
C SER A 82 6.64 9.04 -8.91
N ASN A 83 6.67 7.80 -9.42
CA ASN A 83 6.88 6.64 -8.56
C ASN A 83 8.33 6.56 -8.02
N MET A 84 9.29 7.12 -8.79
CA MET A 84 10.73 7.14 -8.49
C MET A 84 11.20 8.56 -8.18
N ASP A 85 10.51 9.23 -7.25
CA ASP A 85 10.88 10.57 -6.80
C ASP A 85 11.99 10.47 -5.74
N GLU A 86 13.23 10.75 -6.15
CA GLU A 86 14.40 10.74 -5.26
C GLU A 86 14.38 11.86 -4.21
N THR A 87 13.54 12.88 -4.41
CA THR A 87 13.40 14.00 -3.49
C THR A 87 12.43 13.71 -2.34
N PHE A 88 11.66 12.60 -2.44
CA PHE A 88 10.69 12.20 -1.43
C PHE A 88 10.90 10.75 -0.99
N LYS A 89 11.41 10.58 0.23
CA LYS A 89 11.66 9.27 0.83
C LYS A 89 11.01 9.19 2.21
N ARG A 90 10.51 8.03 2.57
CA ARG A 90 9.91 7.76 3.88
C ARG A 90 10.23 6.34 4.34
N LEU A 91 10.52 6.22 5.61
CA LEU A 91 10.59 4.96 6.32
C LEU A 91 9.60 5.01 7.48
N LYS A 92 8.71 4.02 7.55
CA LYS A 92 7.78 3.83 8.67
C LYS A 92 7.96 2.44 9.24
N TYR A 93 7.90 2.36 10.54
CA TYR A 93 8.20 1.17 11.31
C TYR A 93 7.10 0.88 12.31
N VAL A 94 6.77 -0.39 12.47
CA VAL A 94 5.89 -0.90 13.51
C VAL A 94 6.42 -2.25 14.00
N ARG A 95 6.39 -2.48 15.29
CA ARG A 95 6.78 -3.73 15.94
C ARG A 95 5.70 -4.20 16.90
N TYR A 96 5.54 -5.50 16.97
CA TYR A 96 4.75 -6.19 17.98
C TYR A 96 5.57 -7.39 18.48
N ALA A 97 6.01 -7.34 19.74
CA ALA A 97 6.97 -8.27 20.32
C ALA A 97 8.26 -8.36 19.47
N ASP A 98 8.57 -9.52 18.95
CA ASP A 98 9.70 -9.82 18.06
C ASP A 98 9.40 -9.62 16.56
N ASP A 99 8.12 -9.55 16.18
CA ASP A 99 7.72 -9.29 14.81
C ASP A 99 7.76 -7.79 14.49
N PHE A 100 8.30 -7.42 13.33
CA PHE A 100 8.28 -6.04 12.86
C PHE A 100 7.99 -5.92 11.37
N LEU A 101 7.45 -4.78 10.98
CA LEU A 101 7.18 -4.42 9.60
C LEU A 101 7.74 -3.03 9.31
N ILE A 102 8.47 -2.89 8.19
CA ILE A 102 9.03 -1.63 7.73
C ILE A 102 8.45 -1.30 6.36
N GLY A 103 7.79 -0.16 6.27
CA GLY A 103 7.31 0.40 5.01
C GLY A 103 8.29 1.45 4.49
N VAL A 104 8.78 1.28 3.26
CA VAL A 104 9.76 2.18 2.65
C VAL A 104 9.19 2.80 1.38
N ILE A 105 9.29 4.12 1.27
CA ILE A 105 9.18 4.83 -0.01
C ILE A 105 10.60 5.11 -0.48
N GLY A 106 11.07 4.28 -1.39
CA GLY A 106 12.43 4.29 -1.91
C GLY A 106 12.65 3.21 -2.95
N SER A 107 13.88 3.07 -3.42
CA SER A 107 14.29 2.04 -4.37
C SER A 107 14.48 0.68 -3.70
N LYS A 108 14.52 -0.38 -4.50
CA LYS A 108 14.85 -1.73 -4.00
C LYS A 108 16.27 -1.79 -3.43
N ALA A 109 17.22 -1.06 -4.02
CA ALA A 109 18.60 -1.01 -3.53
C ALA A 109 18.66 -0.42 -2.11
N GLU A 110 17.94 0.67 -1.85
CA GLU A 110 17.83 1.24 -0.51
C GLU A 110 17.16 0.28 0.49
N CYS A 111 16.16 -0.48 0.06
CA CYS A 111 15.56 -1.49 0.93
C CYS A 111 16.55 -2.60 1.32
N ILE A 112 17.44 -2.99 0.39
CA ILE A 112 18.51 -3.97 0.65
C ILE A 112 19.51 -3.39 1.65
N GLU A 113 19.90 -2.14 1.47
CA GLU A 113 20.81 -1.44 2.39
C GLU A 113 20.21 -1.30 3.80
N ILE A 114 18.92 -0.92 3.89
CA ILE A 114 18.19 -0.85 5.16
C ILE A 114 18.19 -2.21 5.86
N LYS A 115 17.86 -3.31 5.12
CA LYS A 115 17.91 -4.67 5.68
C LYS A 115 19.30 -5.02 6.21
N ALA A 116 20.35 -4.72 5.45
CA ALA A 116 21.74 -5.00 5.86
C ALA A 116 22.14 -4.20 7.11
N ASN A 117 21.79 -2.92 7.19
CA ASN A 117 22.08 -2.07 8.33
C ASN A 117 21.34 -2.53 9.60
N ILE A 118 20.08 -2.96 9.46
CA ILE A 118 19.30 -3.54 10.55
C ILE A 118 19.93 -4.85 11.03
N ALA A 119 20.29 -5.76 10.11
CA ALA A 119 20.92 -7.02 10.45
C ALA A 119 22.22 -6.81 11.21
N ARG A 120 23.05 -5.86 10.76
CA ARG A 120 24.31 -5.49 11.42
C ARG A 120 24.06 -4.95 12.84
N PHE A 121 23.12 -4.02 12.99
CA PHE A 121 22.77 -3.47 14.31
C PHE A 121 22.28 -4.56 15.27
N MET A 122 21.42 -5.45 14.80
CA MET A 122 20.90 -6.55 15.64
C MET A 122 22.02 -7.51 16.08
N SER A 123 22.93 -7.86 15.17
CA SER A 123 24.05 -8.72 15.48
C SER A 123 25.06 -8.05 16.43
N GLU A 124 25.54 -6.84 16.11
CA GLU A 124 26.63 -6.19 16.83
C GLU A 124 26.17 -5.57 18.17
N LYS A 125 24.96 -5.03 18.24
CA LYS A 125 24.47 -4.27 19.42
C LYS A 125 23.51 -5.04 20.29
N LEU A 126 22.79 -5.99 19.73
CA LEU A 126 21.78 -6.77 20.43
C LEU A 126 22.14 -8.26 20.51
N HIS A 127 23.20 -8.70 19.84
CA HIS A 127 23.57 -10.12 19.76
C HIS A 127 22.40 -11.02 19.35
N LEU A 128 21.56 -10.51 18.42
CA LEU A 128 20.42 -11.20 17.85
C LEU A 128 20.66 -11.43 16.35
N GLU A 129 20.24 -12.57 15.86
CA GLU A 129 20.31 -12.88 14.43
C GLU A 129 18.97 -12.60 13.75
N LEU A 130 19.03 -11.95 12.59
CA LEU A 130 17.88 -11.73 11.76
C LEU A 130 17.62 -12.96 10.87
N SER A 131 16.43 -13.55 10.98
CA SER A 131 16.08 -14.69 10.11
C SER A 131 15.90 -14.23 8.66
N ASP A 132 16.80 -14.66 7.79
CA ASP A 132 16.74 -14.31 6.37
C ASP A 132 15.50 -14.89 5.66
N GLU A 133 15.06 -16.07 6.07
CA GLU A 133 13.86 -16.71 5.52
C GLU A 133 12.56 -15.93 5.83
N LYS A 134 12.50 -15.27 6.98
CA LYS A 134 11.35 -14.49 7.43
C LYS A 134 11.45 -13.02 7.06
N THR A 135 12.66 -12.48 6.92
CA THR A 135 12.88 -11.06 6.61
C THR A 135 12.98 -10.83 5.12
N LEU A 136 11.83 -10.67 4.48
CA LEU A 136 11.71 -10.53 3.04
C LEU A 136 11.50 -9.07 2.62
N ILE A 137 12.11 -8.68 1.50
CA ILE A 137 11.83 -7.41 0.82
C ILE A 137 10.73 -7.66 -0.19
N THR A 138 9.53 -7.15 0.12
CA THR A 138 8.33 -7.37 -0.70
C THR A 138 7.90 -6.06 -1.36
N HIS A 139 7.62 -6.09 -2.67
CA HIS A 139 7.07 -4.92 -3.34
C HIS A 139 5.69 -4.58 -2.76
N ALA A 140 5.42 -3.30 -2.53
CA ALA A 140 4.24 -2.83 -1.81
C ALA A 140 2.87 -3.24 -2.42
N GLN A 141 2.83 -3.61 -3.71
CA GLN A 141 1.62 -4.16 -4.35
C GLN A 141 1.42 -5.65 -4.05
N ASN A 142 2.49 -6.35 -3.71
CA ASN A 142 2.44 -7.73 -3.24
C ASN A 142 2.16 -7.74 -1.75
N SER A 143 1.62 -8.85 -1.25
CA SER A 143 1.30 -8.96 0.17
C SER A 143 2.53 -9.29 1.00
N ALA A 144 2.79 -8.52 2.06
CA ALA A 144 3.71 -8.88 3.12
C ALA A 144 2.94 -9.48 4.30
N LYS A 145 3.41 -10.59 4.84
CA LYS A 145 2.77 -11.22 6.02
C LYS A 145 3.22 -10.53 7.29
N PHE A 146 2.28 -10.12 8.13
CA PHE A 146 2.54 -9.52 9.45
C PHE A 146 1.39 -9.84 10.41
N LEU A 147 1.68 -10.47 11.54
CA LEU A 147 0.71 -10.83 12.59
C LEU A 147 -0.53 -11.59 12.07
N GLY A 148 -0.32 -12.48 11.11
CA GLY A 148 -1.42 -13.26 10.53
C GLY A 148 -2.24 -12.52 9.46
N TYR A 149 -1.86 -11.29 9.16
CA TYR A 149 -2.45 -10.50 8.08
C TYR A 149 -1.51 -10.43 6.88
N GLU A 150 -2.10 -10.26 5.73
CA GLU A 150 -1.45 -9.85 4.50
C GLU A 150 -1.61 -8.33 4.33
N VAL A 151 -0.48 -7.62 4.35
CA VAL A 151 -0.42 -6.16 4.23
C VAL A 151 0.01 -5.81 2.82
N SER A 152 -0.78 -5.04 2.11
CA SER A 152 -0.44 -4.56 0.76
C SER A 152 -0.92 -3.13 0.54
N ILE A 153 -0.41 -2.48 -0.50
CA ILE A 153 -0.83 -1.14 -0.88
C ILE A 153 -1.65 -1.22 -2.16
N ARG A 154 -2.88 -0.73 -2.08
CA ARG A 154 -3.76 -0.68 -3.24
C ARG A 154 -3.23 0.32 -4.25
N LYS A 155 -3.03 -0.16 -5.49
CA LYS A 155 -2.72 0.66 -6.64
C LYS A 155 -3.71 0.31 -7.75
N SER A 156 -4.50 1.27 -8.18
CA SER A 156 -5.46 1.08 -9.26
C SER A 156 -5.37 2.24 -10.25
N GLN A 157 -5.37 1.93 -11.52
CA GLN A 157 -5.44 2.93 -12.58
C GLN A 157 -6.87 3.16 -13.08
N ALA A 158 -7.83 2.35 -12.64
CA ALA A 158 -9.23 2.47 -13.04
C ALA A 158 -9.83 3.81 -12.56
N LEU A 159 -10.44 4.52 -13.48
CA LEU A 159 -11.20 5.72 -13.17
C LEU A 159 -12.56 5.34 -12.58
N ARG A 160 -13.04 6.12 -11.62
CA ARG A 160 -14.36 5.91 -11.01
C ARG A 160 -15.09 7.24 -10.88
N HIS A 161 -16.41 7.20 -11.02
CA HIS A 161 -17.24 8.34 -10.68
C HIS A 161 -17.33 8.47 -9.16
N ASN A 162 -17.21 9.70 -8.66
CA ASN A 162 -17.50 10.00 -7.27
C ASN A 162 -19.02 10.07 -7.04
N ARG A 163 -19.46 10.36 -5.80
CA ARG A 163 -20.89 10.49 -5.45
C ARG A 163 -21.62 11.55 -6.28
N ASN A 164 -20.91 12.53 -6.80
CA ASN A 164 -21.45 13.62 -7.62
C ASN A 164 -21.34 13.33 -9.14
N GLY A 165 -21.10 12.10 -9.54
CA GLY A 165 -20.96 11.70 -10.95
C GLY A 165 -19.68 12.18 -11.64
N ILE A 166 -18.74 12.81 -10.93
CA ILE A 166 -17.50 13.32 -11.51
C ILE A 166 -16.49 12.19 -11.61
N LEU A 167 -15.95 11.98 -12.82
CA LEU A 167 -14.90 10.99 -13.07
C LEU A 167 -13.61 11.40 -12.37
N ARG A 168 -13.08 10.53 -11.53
CA ARG A 168 -11.84 10.77 -10.80
C ARG A 168 -10.97 9.52 -10.75
N ARG A 169 -9.66 9.74 -10.62
CA ARG A 169 -8.73 8.69 -10.25
C ARG A 169 -8.93 8.36 -8.77
N PRO A 170 -9.11 7.08 -8.39
CA PRO A 170 -9.20 6.70 -6.99
C PRO A 170 -7.88 6.96 -6.29
N PHE A 171 -7.96 7.22 -4.99
CA PHE A 171 -6.77 7.39 -4.16
C PHE A 171 -5.92 6.10 -4.19
N ASN A 172 -4.68 6.23 -4.61
CA ASN A 172 -3.67 5.19 -4.56
C ASN A 172 -2.82 5.36 -3.29
N GLY A 173 -2.35 4.24 -2.74
CA GLY A 173 -1.55 4.24 -1.52
C GLY A 173 -2.34 3.87 -0.26
N ARG A 174 -3.62 3.47 -0.40
CA ARG A 174 -4.37 2.93 0.73
C ARG A 174 -3.80 1.58 1.14
N ILE A 175 -3.49 1.44 2.42
CA ILE A 175 -3.10 0.17 3.02
C ILE A 175 -4.31 -0.75 3.05
N VAL A 176 -4.13 -1.96 2.59
CA VAL A 176 -5.13 -3.04 2.61
C VAL A 176 -4.61 -4.12 3.53
N LEU A 177 -5.41 -4.46 4.52
CA LEU A 177 -5.18 -5.58 5.42
C LEU A 177 -6.17 -6.68 5.07
N ARG A 178 -5.67 -7.89 4.87
CA ARG A 178 -6.48 -9.10 4.68
C ARG A 178 -5.99 -10.16 5.64
N VAL A 179 -6.89 -10.94 6.19
CA VAL A 179 -6.48 -12.13 6.94
C VAL A 179 -5.84 -13.11 5.96
N ALA A 180 -4.69 -13.68 6.30
CA ALA A 180 -4.02 -14.64 5.45
C ALA A 180 -4.92 -15.85 5.19
N ASN A 181 -5.04 -16.27 3.92
CA ASN A 181 -5.92 -17.37 3.53
C ASN A 181 -5.62 -18.67 4.30
N GLU A 182 -4.36 -18.90 4.64
CA GLU A 182 -3.94 -20.07 5.44
C GLU A 182 -4.59 -20.05 6.84
N ILE A 183 -4.69 -18.89 7.46
CA ILE A 183 -5.33 -18.71 8.78
C ILE A 183 -6.84 -18.89 8.65
N VAL A 184 -7.45 -18.30 7.63
CA VAL A 184 -8.89 -18.48 7.35
C VAL A 184 -9.19 -19.97 7.15
N LYS A 185 -8.42 -20.64 6.30
CA LYS A 185 -8.57 -22.09 6.05
C LYS A 185 -8.45 -22.90 7.33
N LYS A 186 -7.39 -22.66 8.11
CA LYS A 186 -7.17 -23.36 9.37
C LYS A 186 -8.36 -23.18 10.31
N LYS A 187 -8.82 -21.96 10.50
CA LYS A 187 -9.98 -21.67 11.37
C LYS A 187 -11.27 -22.32 10.88
N LEU A 188 -11.53 -22.26 9.57
CA LEU A 188 -12.72 -22.92 9.01
C LEU A 188 -12.68 -24.45 9.13
N LEU A 189 -11.48 -25.05 9.05
CA LEU A 189 -11.29 -26.48 9.32
C LEU A 189 -11.44 -26.79 10.81
N ASP A 190 -10.86 -25.99 11.70
CA ASP A 190 -10.98 -26.13 13.17
C ASP A 190 -12.46 -26.10 13.62
N TYR A 191 -13.28 -25.28 12.96
CA TYR A 191 -14.73 -25.19 13.22
C TYR A 191 -15.54 -26.22 12.42
N ASP A 192 -14.90 -27.10 11.68
CA ASP A 192 -15.57 -28.07 10.79
C ASP A 192 -16.58 -27.42 9.81
N ALA A 193 -16.29 -26.19 9.40
CA ALA A 193 -17.16 -25.42 8.52
C ALA A 193 -16.95 -25.72 7.03
N ILE A 194 -15.79 -26.24 6.65
CA ILE A 194 -15.43 -26.55 5.27
C ILE A 194 -14.80 -27.93 5.13
N SER A 195 -14.91 -28.48 3.93
CA SER A 195 -14.06 -29.57 3.43
C SER A 195 -13.16 -29.04 2.32
N VAL A 196 -11.93 -29.54 2.25
CA VAL A 196 -10.96 -29.18 1.23
C VAL A 196 -10.88 -30.29 0.20
N GLY A 197 -11.04 -29.94 -1.06
CA GLY A 197 -10.90 -30.84 -2.19
C GLY A 197 -10.05 -30.21 -3.29
N GLN A 198 -9.81 -30.97 -4.35
CA GLN A 198 -9.14 -30.47 -5.56
C GLN A 198 -10.11 -30.48 -6.74
N ALA A 199 -10.12 -29.40 -7.52
CA ALA A 199 -10.82 -29.32 -8.79
C ALA A 199 -9.93 -28.62 -9.82
N ASN A 200 -9.70 -29.24 -10.96
CA ASN A 200 -8.84 -28.73 -12.03
C ASN A 200 -7.42 -28.37 -11.57
N GLY A 201 -6.82 -29.19 -10.69
CA GLY A 201 -5.48 -28.94 -10.13
C GLY A 201 -5.38 -27.79 -9.14
N LYS A 202 -6.52 -27.20 -8.74
CA LYS A 202 -6.59 -26.12 -7.73
C LYS A 202 -7.32 -26.61 -6.49
N GLU A 203 -6.86 -26.16 -5.34
CA GLU A 203 -7.53 -26.37 -4.08
C GLU A 203 -8.88 -25.63 -4.07
N VAL A 204 -9.95 -26.32 -3.72
CA VAL A 204 -11.30 -25.76 -3.61
C VAL A 204 -11.86 -26.05 -2.22
N TRP A 205 -12.42 -25.04 -1.59
CA TRP A 205 -13.08 -25.14 -0.30
C TRP A 205 -14.58 -25.29 -0.51
N LYS A 206 -15.16 -26.33 0.06
CA LYS A 206 -16.60 -26.59 0.00
C LYS A 206 -17.21 -26.39 1.39
N PRO A 207 -18.25 -25.57 1.55
CA PRO A 207 -18.92 -25.44 2.83
C PRO A 207 -19.57 -26.75 3.25
N LYS A 208 -19.49 -27.08 4.52
CA LYS A 208 -20.22 -28.20 5.13
C LYS A 208 -21.55 -27.65 5.64
N THR A 209 -22.64 -28.09 5.04
CA THR A 209 -24.00 -27.74 5.49
C THR A 209 -24.30 -28.52 6.76
N ARG A 210 -24.55 -27.86 7.88
CA ARG A 210 -25.03 -28.52 9.10
C ARG A 210 -26.57 -28.48 9.13
N SER A 211 -27.19 -29.55 9.63
CA SER A 211 -28.64 -29.69 9.63
C SER A 211 -29.38 -28.52 10.33
N TYR A 212 -28.78 -27.91 11.35
CA TYR A 212 -29.38 -26.76 12.04
C TYR A 212 -29.27 -25.42 11.27
N MET A 213 -28.48 -25.36 10.20
CA MET A 213 -28.43 -24.22 9.30
C MET A 213 -29.44 -24.30 8.16
N ILE A 214 -30.08 -25.48 7.99
CA ILE A 214 -31.13 -25.67 6.99
C ILE A 214 -32.40 -25.04 7.54
N GLY A 215 -32.72 -23.83 7.08
CA GLY A 215 -33.91 -23.06 7.49
C GLY A 215 -33.64 -21.70 8.10
N MET A 216 -32.35 -21.35 8.36
CA MET A 216 -32.00 -19.97 8.68
C MET A 216 -32.19 -19.10 7.44
N LYS A 217 -33.05 -18.09 7.55
CA LYS A 217 -33.13 -17.06 6.52
C LYS A 217 -31.95 -16.11 6.62
N PRO A 218 -31.54 -15.46 5.52
CA PRO A 218 -30.43 -14.50 5.52
C PRO A 218 -30.62 -13.28 6.44
N GLU A 219 -31.80 -13.15 7.06
CA GLU A 219 -32.20 -12.03 7.90
C GLU A 219 -32.19 -12.39 9.41
N ASP A 220 -31.90 -13.62 9.77
CA ASP A 220 -31.72 -14.08 11.14
C ASP A 220 -30.21 -14.15 11.44
#